data_fda7ef61c3ece5b08e3fe7a8da7c1f6f
#
_entry.id   fda7ef61c3ece5b08e3fe7a8da7c1f6f
#
_cell.length_a   1.000
_cell.length_b   1.000
_cell.length_c   1.000
_cell.angle_alpha   90.00
_cell.angle_beta   90.00
_cell.angle_gamma   90.00
#
_symmetry.space_group_name_H-M   'P 1'
#
loop_
_entity.id
_entity.type
_entity.pdbx_description
1 polymer ?
#
loop_
_entity_poly.entity_id
_entity_poly.type
_entity_poly.pdbx_seq_one_letter_code
_entity_poly.pdbx_strand_id
1 'polypeptide(L)'
;MAPEKDPPRQSEREKTDVSGYAGRVKTDEPRRDSDLASEQQADLDRNAERAEADKTKLQSRSDSDASRDLGRADMGRSRAERQAARDERLRIEREITDEAIKTERLRADAATERERSYYQASAKSSAELLSQERESHQKTQATLTTREEFLAIVSHDLRNPLNHISMAVQNLLEEPKDIKELASSIKRSAAEMLRLIEDLLDVERIAVGKLTLHYEEHDVSEIIKQAVEELQAAAVAKGITLEAKPQDVCGYVICDRSRVMQVLSNLIENAIKFTPAKGQICVSCQRTGPEGKEVQVSVSDTGEGIAPEKIKTIFERFSQIHNQDRRGIGLGLYIAKMMVEEHPGRIWVESKLGEGSTFHFTLPLRSGAIREAKPQH
;
A
#
# COMPACT_ATOMS: atom_id res chain seq x y z
N MET A 1 -40.37 40.78 -25.81
CA MET A 1 -41.51 40.76 -24.88
C MET A 1 -41.07 39.97 -23.66
N ALA A 2 -40.75 40.70 -22.63
CA ALA A 2 -40.67 40.19 -21.27
C ALA A 2 -42.10 39.98 -20.73
N PRO A 3 -42.37 39.36 -19.56
CA PRO A 3 -41.74 39.65 -18.28
C PRO A 3 -41.33 38.38 -17.51
N GLU A 4 -40.24 38.43 -16.72
CA GLU A 4 -40.22 38.82 -15.31
C GLU A 4 -41.18 38.06 -14.38
N LYS A 5 -40.62 37.25 -13.45
CA LYS A 5 -41.04 37.27 -12.05
C LYS A 5 -40.03 36.52 -11.16
N ASP A 6 -39.59 37.29 -10.20
CA ASP A 6 -38.80 36.95 -9.00
C ASP A 6 -39.55 36.05 -7.99
N PRO A 7 -38.85 35.62 -6.94
CA PRO A 7 -39.17 34.48 -6.12
C PRO A 7 -40.09 34.81 -4.91
N PRO A 8 -40.61 33.88 -4.24
CA PRO A 8 -41.10 34.08 -2.87
C PRO A 8 -40.19 33.52 -1.81
N ARG A 9 -40.09 34.33 -0.81
CA ARG A 9 -39.56 34.10 0.54
C ARG A 9 -40.35 33.04 1.32
N GLN A 10 -39.58 32.40 2.23
CA GLN A 10 -40.00 32.04 3.61
C GLN A 10 -41.18 31.10 3.80
N SER A 11 -40.90 30.02 4.50
CA SER A 11 -41.45 29.73 5.86
C SER A 11 -40.80 28.45 6.36
N GLU A 12 -40.11 28.57 7.47
CA GLU A 12 -40.59 28.16 8.80
C GLU A 12 -40.75 26.65 8.97
N ARG A 13 -39.91 26.15 9.87
CA ARG A 13 -40.22 25.21 10.94
C ARG A 13 -40.81 23.85 10.53
N GLU A 14 -39.98 22.87 10.64
CA GLU A 14 -40.43 21.68 11.39
C GLU A 14 -39.25 21.06 12.15
N LYS A 15 -39.40 21.19 13.46
CA LYS A 15 -38.74 20.36 14.44
C LYS A 15 -39.29 18.95 14.26
N THR A 16 -38.48 18.02 13.96
CA THR A 16 -38.76 16.64 14.31
C THR A 16 -37.64 16.12 15.20
N ASP A 17 -37.97 16.02 16.47
CA ASP A 17 -37.38 15.11 17.41
C ASP A 17 -37.24 13.71 16.76
N VAL A 18 -36.04 13.23 16.68
CA VAL A 18 -35.80 11.81 16.68
C VAL A 18 -34.81 11.52 17.81
N SER A 19 -35.39 11.43 18.99
CA SER A 19 -34.79 10.67 20.07
C SER A 19 -34.89 9.20 19.68
N GLY A 20 -33.81 8.48 19.76
CA GLY A 20 -33.92 7.04 19.72
C GLY A 20 -32.64 6.31 19.45
N TYR A 21 -32.02 5.85 20.51
CA TYR A 21 -31.16 4.66 20.53
C TYR A 21 -29.87 4.68 19.70
N ALA A 22 -28.83 5.21 20.29
CA ALA A 22 -27.50 4.66 20.09
C ALA A 22 -27.03 4.06 21.41
N GLY A 23 -26.87 2.77 21.39
CA GLY A 23 -26.45 1.98 22.53
C GLY A 23 -25.13 2.48 23.11
N ARG A 24 -25.14 2.64 24.41
CA ARG A 24 -23.93 2.82 25.21
C ARG A 24 -23.07 1.57 25.08
N VAL A 25 -22.03 1.67 24.30
CA VAL A 25 -20.86 0.81 24.49
C VAL A 25 -20.08 1.43 25.64
N LYS A 26 -20.11 0.78 26.78
CA LYS A 26 -19.22 1.06 27.90
C LYS A 26 -17.79 0.80 27.46
N THR A 27 -17.04 1.88 27.32
CA THR A 27 -15.59 1.85 27.41
C THR A 27 -15.18 2.81 28.52
N ASP A 28 -15.52 2.42 29.73
CA ASP A 28 -15.05 3.07 30.94
C ASP A 28 -13.95 2.20 31.53
N GLU A 29 -12.67 2.51 31.20
CA GLU A 29 -11.61 2.16 32.16
C GLU A 29 -10.23 2.87 32.02
N PRO A 30 -9.86 3.65 31.00
CA PRO A 30 -8.57 4.39 31.17
C PRO A 30 -8.72 5.85 31.64
N ARG A 31 -9.94 6.38 31.80
CA ARG A 31 -10.11 7.81 32.21
C ARG A 31 -10.02 8.05 33.72
N ARG A 32 -10.29 7.07 34.56
CA ARG A 32 -10.26 7.26 36.03
C ARG A 32 -8.86 7.44 36.58
N ASP A 33 -7.86 6.75 36.03
CA ASP A 33 -6.50 6.84 36.56
C ASP A 33 -5.80 8.14 36.17
N SER A 34 -6.11 8.71 35.00
CA SER A 34 -5.57 10.00 34.57
C SER A 34 -6.20 11.16 35.33
N ASP A 35 -7.49 11.07 35.63
CA ASP A 35 -8.21 12.11 36.41
C ASP A 35 -7.81 12.08 37.88
N LEU A 36 -7.59 10.89 38.47
CA LEU A 36 -7.06 10.76 39.83
C LEU A 36 -5.61 11.29 39.94
N ALA A 37 -4.77 11.02 38.94
CA ALA A 37 -3.41 11.53 38.94
C ALA A 37 -3.37 13.05 38.75
N SER A 38 -4.27 13.62 37.95
CA SER A 38 -4.38 15.07 37.78
C SER A 38 -4.98 15.77 38.99
N GLU A 39 -5.93 15.15 39.70
CA GLU A 39 -6.43 15.66 40.97
C GLU A 39 -5.40 15.59 42.09
N GLN A 40 -4.63 14.50 42.19
CA GLN A 40 -3.55 14.39 43.15
C GLN A 40 -2.43 15.40 42.87
N GLN A 41 -2.11 15.65 41.61
CA GLN A 41 -1.15 16.69 41.26
C GLN A 41 -1.66 18.10 41.60
N ALA A 42 -2.93 18.38 41.32
CA ALA A 42 -3.55 19.65 41.67
C ALA A 42 -3.66 19.88 43.21
N ASP A 43 -3.82 18.80 44.00
CA ASP A 43 -3.77 18.88 45.45
C ASP A 43 -2.35 19.10 46.01
N LEU A 44 -1.35 18.49 45.39
CA LEU A 44 0.06 18.74 45.70
C LEU A 44 0.45 20.19 45.40
N ASP A 45 0.03 20.70 44.24
CA ASP A 45 0.31 22.08 43.85
C ASP A 45 -0.41 23.08 44.79
N ARG A 46 -1.68 22.81 45.17
CA ARG A 46 -2.41 23.62 46.17
C ARG A 46 -1.78 23.60 47.55
N ASN A 47 -1.21 22.47 47.95
CA ASN A 47 -0.51 22.36 49.23
C ASN A 47 0.83 23.07 49.19
N ALA A 48 1.55 23.03 48.07
CA ALA A 48 2.77 23.78 47.84
C ALA A 48 2.51 25.30 47.87
N GLU A 49 1.46 25.78 47.22
CA GLU A 49 1.01 27.16 47.22
C GLU A 49 0.63 27.66 48.64
N ARG A 50 -0.07 26.81 49.42
CA ARG A 50 -0.42 27.13 50.83
C ARG A 50 0.84 27.22 51.72
N ALA A 51 1.77 26.28 51.57
CA ALA A 51 3.02 26.31 52.32
C ALA A 51 3.85 27.55 51.99
N GLU A 52 3.86 27.99 50.75
CA GLU A 52 4.58 29.18 50.32
C GLU A 52 3.86 30.48 50.73
N ALA A 53 2.53 30.49 50.74
CA ALA A 53 1.74 31.60 51.31
C ALA A 53 1.91 31.72 52.80
N ASP A 54 1.98 30.61 53.55
CA ASP A 54 2.25 30.63 54.99
C ASP A 54 3.67 31.06 55.31
N LYS A 55 4.66 30.67 54.50
CA LYS A 55 6.05 31.13 54.60
C LYS A 55 6.15 32.64 54.36
N THR A 56 5.41 33.14 53.37
CA THR A 56 5.35 34.57 53.05
C THR A 56 4.67 35.37 54.20
N LYS A 57 3.61 34.80 54.82
CA LYS A 57 2.98 35.40 56.02
C LYS A 57 3.87 35.41 57.23
N LEU A 58 4.64 34.34 57.46
CA LEU A 58 5.64 34.28 58.54
C LEU A 58 6.73 35.31 58.33
N GLN A 59 7.23 35.43 57.09
CA GLN A 59 8.23 36.43 56.72
C GLN A 59 7.69 37.85 56.94
N SER A 60 6.46 38.14 56.47
CA SER A 60 5.82 39.46 56.67
C SER A 60 5.55 39.81 58.14
N ARG A 61 5.33 38.82 59.02
CA ARG A 61 5.20 39.01 60.46
C ARG A 61 6.57 39.31 61.09
N SER A 62 7.60 38.56 60.73
CA SER A 62 8.97 38.81 61.17
C SER A 62 9.44 40.21 60.79
N ASP A 63 9.16 40.65 59.56
CA ASP A 63 9.53 41.99 59.07
C ASP A 63 8.70 43.10 59.75
N SER A 64 7.43 42.82 60.13
CA SER A 64 6.60 43.73 60.91
C SER A 64 7.09 43.89 62.34
N ASP A 65 7.55 42.79 62.97
CA ASP A 65 8.08 42.84 64.34
C ASP A 65 9.44 43.51 64.35
N ALA A 66 10.32 43.25 63.37
CA ALA A 66 11.57 43.97 63.17
C ALA A 66 11.37 45.49 62.98
N SER A 67 10.31 45.85 62.26
CA SER A 67 9.90 47.25 62.05
C SER A 67 9.40 47.92 63.36
N ARG A 68 8.73 47.19 64.26
CA ARG A 68 8.29 47.66 65.55
C ARG A 68 9.46 47.87 66.54
N ASP A 69 10.41 46.96 66.49
CA ASP A 69 11.64 47.10 67.37
C ASP A 69 12.54 48.25 66.91
N LEU A 70 12.66 48.47 65.61
CA LEU A 70 13.31 49.66 65.06
C LEU A 70 12.60 50.98 65.55
N GLY A 71 11.23 50.95 65.57
CA GLY A 71 10.44 52.08 66.07
C GLY A 71 10.62 52.44 67.55
N ARG A 72 10.85 51.44 68.40
CA ARG A 72 11.17 51.66 69.85
C ARG A 72 12.54 52.20 70.03
N ALA A 73 13.52 51.79 69.25
CA ALA A 73 14.90 52.32 69.34
C ALA A 73 15.00 53.76 68.84
N ASP A 74 14.08 54.27 68.10
CA ASP A 74 14.07 55.59 67.48
C ASP A 74 13.62 56.72 68.43
N MET A 75 12.91 56.40 69.57
CA MET A 75 12.37 57.39 70.50
C MET A 75 13.46 58.15 71.36
N GLY A 76 14.67 57.67 71.35
CA GLY A 76 15.76 58.24 72.06
C GLY A 76 16.87 58.88 71.20
N ARG A 77 16.70 58.86 69.85
CA ARG A 77 17.74 59.31 68.90
C ARG A 77 17.60 60.77 68.49
N SER A 78 18.73 61.36 68.01
CA SER A 78 18.72 62.73 67.48
C SER A 78 17.85 62.80 66.22
N ARG A 79 17.44 64.02 65.84
CA ARG A 79 16.59 64.19 64.61
C ARG A 79 17.20 63.61 63.32
N ALA A 80 18.57 63.63 63.23
CA ALA A 80 19.32 63.06 62.10
C ALA A 80 19.29 61.54 62.12
N GLU A 81 19.38 60.91 63.32
CA GLU A 81 19.25 59.43 63.41
C GLU A 81 17.86 58.95 63.11
N ARG A 82 16.80 59.68 63.46
CA ARG A 82 15.43 59.38 63.10
C ARG A 82 15.20 59.46 61.57
N GLN A 83 15.79 60.44 60.92
CA GLN A 83 15.72 60.59 59.47
C GLN A 83 16.44 59.43 58.77
N ALA A 84 17.66 59.06 59.16
CA ALA A 84 18.45 57.96 58.65
C ALA A 84 17.71 56.61 58.81
N ALA A 85 17.11 56.37 59.99
CA ALA A 85 16.31 55.16 60.22
C ALA A 85 15.03 55.08 59.34
N ARG A 86 14.46 56.24 59.06
CA ARG A 86 13.29 56.32 58.16
C ARG A 86 13.68 56.07 56.68
N ASP A 87 14.79 56.61 56.25
CA ASP A 87 15.29 56.41 54.90
C ASP A 87 15.72 54.97 54.66
N GLU A 88 16.34 54.34 55.67
CA GLU A 88 16.69 52.91 55.58
C GLU A 88 15.43 51.99 55.54
N ARG A 89 14.36 52.29 56.29
CA ARG A 89 13.11 51.60 56.20
C ARG A 89 12.51 51.69 54.79
N LEU A 90 12.50 52.90 54.26
CA LEU A 90 11.95 53.10 52.90
C LEU A 90 12.78 52.34 51.84
N ARG A 91 14.08 52.21 52.08
CA ARG A 91 14.95 51.41 51.20
C ARG A 91 14.62 49.92 51.29
N ILE A 92 14.49 49.40 52.52
CA ILE A 92 14.10 47.97 52.71
C ILE A 92 12.74 47.66 52.15
N GLU A 93 11.73 48.54 52.37
CA GLU A 93 10.41 48.37 51.79
C GLU A 93 10.45 48.35 50.26
N ARG A 94 11.25 49.19 49.63
CA ARG A 94 11.43 49.18 48.15
C ARG A 94 12.08 47.90 47.69
N GLU A 95 13.14 47.44 48.34
CA GLU A 95 13.82 46.19 47.97
C GLU A 95 12.88 44.99 48.08
N ILE A 96 12.07 44.90 49.16
CA ILE A 96 11.07 43.82 49.32
C ILE A 96 10.01 43.90 48.25
N THR A 97 9.52 45.09 47.91
CA THR A 97 8.49 45.28 46.87
C THR A 97 9.04 44.93 45.48
N ASP A 98 10.25 45.34 45.15
CA ASP A 98 10.91 45.03 43.88
C ASP A 98 11.16 43.52 43.71
N GLU A 99 11.55 42.85 44.80
CA GLU A 99 11.78 41.41 44.78
C GLU A 99 10.46 40.60 44.64
N ALA A 100 9.37 41.08 45.28
CA ALA A 100 8.05 40.54 45.14
C ALA A 100 7.53 40.67 43.68
N ILE A 101 7.68 41.88 43.09
CA ILE A 101 7.28 42.12 41.68
C ILE A 101 8.08 41.25 40.72
N LYS A 102 9.39 41.11 40.97
CA LYS A 102 10.25 40.24 40.14
C LYS A 102 9.81 38.78 40.20
N THR A 103 9.49 38.31 41.42
CA THR A 103 9.02 36.93 41.61
C THR A 103 7.68 36.67 40.92
N GLU A 104 6.75 37.63 41.00
CA GLU A 104 5.46 37.53 40.34
C GLU A 104 5.57 37.51 38.79
N ARG A 105 6.46 38.36 38.25
CA ARG A 105 6.79 38.33 36.80
C ARG A 105 7.33 36.98 36.35
N LEU A 106 8.30 36.43 37.09
CA LEU A 106 8.87 35.12 36.77
C LEU A 106 7.81 33.99 36.80
N ARG A 107 6.87 34.06 37.73
CA ARG A 107 5.75 33.11 37.78
C ARG A 107 4.79 33.24 36.58
N ALA A 108 4.45 34.48 36.22
CA ALA A 108 3.62 34.77 35.07
C ALA A 108 4.26 34.30 33.74
N ASP A 109 5.57 34.58 33.59
CA ASP A 109 6.32 34.15 32.42
C ASP A 109 6.39 32.61 32.33
N ALA A 110 6.63 31.94 33.46
CA ALA A 110 6.65 30.47 33.51
C ALA A 110 5.27 29.83 33.21
N ALA A 111 4.20 30.48 33.69
CA ALA A 111 2.84 30.03 33.37
C ALA A 111 2.52 30.15 31.87
N THR A 112 2.90 31.29 31.28
CA THR A 112 2.71 31.54 29.82
C THR A 112 3.52 30.55 28.97
N GLU A 113 4.72 30.21 29.39
CA GLU A 113 5.58 29.24 28.67
C GLU A 113 5.01 27.82 28.75
N ARG A 114 4.46 27.41 29.90
CA ARG A 114 3.77 26.12 30.07
C ARG A 114 2.55 26.04 29.16
N GLU A 115 1.74 27.08 29.11
CA GLU A 115 0.58 27.16 28.28
C GLU A 115 0.93 27.06 26.79
N ARG A 116 1.95 27.79 26.34
CA ARG A 116 2.48 27.72 24.99
C ARG A 116 2.97 26.32 24.63
N SER A 117 3.73 25.69 25.52
CA SER A 117 4.24 24.33 25.28
C SER A 117 3.12 23.31 25.19
N TYR A 118 2.07 23.44 26.00
CA TYR A 118 0.89 22.59 25.94
C TYR A 118 0.15 22.72 24.59
N TYR A 119 -0.11 23.96 24.13
CA TYR A 119 -0.75 24.19 22.84
C TYR A 119 0.09 23.72 21.66
N GLN A 120 1.41 23.90 21.73
CA GLN A 120 2.33 23.40 20.71
C GLN A 120 2.33 21.87 20.64
N ALA A 121 2.38 21.21 21.79
CA ALA A 121 2.32 19.74 21.85
C ALA A 121 0.99 19.20 21.32
N SER A 122 -0.11 19.82 21.70
CA SER A 122 -1.46 19.47 21.22
C SER A 122 -1.60 19.68 19.71
N ALA A 123 -1.13 20.82 19.21
CA ALA A 123 -1.16 21.13 17.78
C ALA A 123 -0.30 20.14 16.97
N LYS A 124 0.88 19.76 17.48
CA LYS A 124 1.74 18.77 16.85
C LYS A 124 1.08 17.39 16.79
N SER A 125 0.50 16.94 17.90
CA SER A 125 -0.22 15.66 17.93
C SER A 125 -1.40 15.64 16.96
N SER A 126 -2.18 16.73 16.90
CA SER A 126 -3.30 16.84 15.94
C SER A 126 -2.83 16.85 14.49
N ALA A 127 -1.69 17.51 14.20
CA ALA A 127 -1.11 17.53 12.86
C ALA A 127 -0.60 16.14 12.44
N GLU A 128 -0.02 15.39 13.35
CA GLU A 128 0.45 14.01 13.12
C GLU A 128 -0.74 13.07 12.82
N LEU A 129 -1.82 13.16 13.59
CA LEU A 129 -3.05 12.39 13.35
C LEU A 129 -3.69 12.72 11.99
N LEU A 130 -3.79 14.00 11.65
CA LEU A 130 -4.31 14.44 10.35
C LEU A 130 -3.42 13.98 9.18
N SER A 131 -2.10 13.94 9.39
CA SER A 131 -1.16 13.41 8.39
C SER A 131 -1.36 11.92 8.16
N GLN A 132 -1.51 11.13 9.22
CA GLN A 132 -1.79 9.69 9.13
C GLN A 132 -3.15 9.40 8.47
N GLU A 133 -4.16 10.16 8.81
CA GLU A 133 -5.49 10.03 8.21
C GLU A 133 -5.46 10.34 6.71
N ARG A 134 -4.78 11.43 6.30
CA ARG A 134 -4.59 11.77 4.89
C ARG A 134 -3.84 10.68 4.12
N GLU A 135 -2.78 10.14 4.70
CA GLU A 135 -2.03 9.05 4.08
C GLU A 135 -2.87 7.78 3.93
N SER A 136 -3.67 7.44 4.94
CA SER A 136 -4.64 6.34 4.87
C SER A 136 -5.70 6.56 3.80
N HIS A 137 -6.28 7.77 3.75
CA HIS A 137 -7.23 8.14 2.70
C HIS A 137 -6.63 8.08 1.30
N GLN A 138 -5.41 8.59 1.11
CA GLN A 138 -4.73 8.52 -0.18
C GLN A 138 -4.48 7.07 -0.62
N LYS A 139 -4.05 6.20 0.28
CA LYS A 139 -3.88 4.76 0.00
C LYS A 139 -5.20 4.10 -0.39
N THR A 140 -6.26 4.39 0.34
CA THR A 140 -7.60 3.86 0.04
C THR A 140 -8.10 4.35 -1.32
N GLN A 141 -7.94 5.62 -1.61
CA GLN A 141 -8.37 6.22 -2.87
C GLN A 141 -7.57 5.67 -4.05
N ALA A 142 -6.25 5.52 -3.92
CA ALA A 142 -5.42 4.88 -4.94
C ALA A 142 -5.89 3.43 -5.21
N THR A 143 -6.21 2.67 -4.16
CA THR A 143 -6.73 1.31 -4.29
C THR A 143 -8.08 1.28 -5.03
N LEU A 144 -8.98 2.20 -4.71
CA LEU A 144 -10.29 2.31 -5.38
C LEU A 144 -10.14 2.67 -6.86
N THR A 145 -9.31 3.65 -7.17
CA THR A 145 -9.05 4.06 -8.57
C THR A 145 -8.46 2.89 -9.37
N THR A 146 -7.49 2.18 -8.82
CA THR A 146 -6.92 0.99 -9.46
C THR A 146 -7.99 -0.09 -9.70
N ARG A 147 -8.94 -0.26 -8.77
CA ARG A 147 -10.04 -1.22 -8.91
C ARG A 147 -11.06 -0.80 -9.95
N GLU A 148 -11.36 0.48 -10.07
CA GLU A 148 -12.26 1.00 -11.12
C GLU A 148 -11.64 0.86 -12.50
N GLU A 149 -10.36 1.22 -12.65
CA GLU A 149 -9.60 1.01 -13.89
C GLU A 149 -9.57 -0.48 -14.28
N PHE A 150 -9.34 -1.36 -13.31
CA PHE A 150 -9.41 -2.81 -13.48
C PHE A 150 -10.75 -3.26 -14.06
N LEU A 151 -11.87 -2.87 -13.44
CA LEU A 151 -13.20 -3.24 -13.90
C LEU A 151 -13.51 -2.72 -15.31
N ALA A 152 -13.02 -1.53 -15.64
CA ALA A 152 -13.18 -0.95 -16.98
C ALA A 152 -12.42 -1.74 -18.04
N ILE A 153 -11.16 -2.11 -17.79
CA ILE A 153 -10.32 -2.93 -18.69
C ILE A 153 -10.94 -4.30 -18.89
N VAL A 154 -11.30 -4.98 -17.80
CA VAL A 154 -11.93 -6.30 -17.83
C VAL A 154 -13.23 -6.29 -18.64
N SER A 155 -14.08 -5.29 -18.38
CA SER A 155 -15.37 -5.17 -19.08
C SER A 155 -15.19 -4.94 -20.57
N HIS A 156 -14.17 -4.16 -20.96
CA HIS A 156 -13.83 -3.94 -22.35
C HIS A 156 -13.37 -5.23 -23.03
N ASP A 157 -12.45 -5.96 -22.39
CA ASP A 157 -11.80 -7.12 -22.99
C ASP A 157 -12.69 -8.36 -22.97
N LEU A 158 -13.67 -8.45 -22.07
CA LEU A 158 -14.75 -9.45 -22.14
C LEU A 158 -15.78 -9.10 -23.22
N ARG A 159 -16.02 -7.81 -23.48
CA ARG A 159 -16.98 -7.39 -24.52
C ARG A 159 -16.49 -7.71 -25.93
N ASN A 160 -15.19 -7.66 -26.19
CA ASN A 160 -14.62 -7.91 -27.51
C ASN A 160 -14.91 -9.34 -28.02
N PRO A 161 -14.52 -10.42 -27.32
CA PRO A 161 -14.84 -11.78 -27.78
C PRO A 161 -16.35 -12.05 -27.80
N LEU A 162 -17.13 -11.44 -26.90
CA LEU A 162 -18.58 -11.54 -26.90
C LEU A 162 -19.19 -10.93 -28.17
N ASN A 163 -18.68 -9.75 -28.60
CA ASN A 163 -19.11 -9.15 -29.86
C ASN A 163 -18.73 -10.00 -31.06
N HIS A 164 -17.55 -10.64 -31.07
CA HIS A 164 -17.17 -11.58 -32.13
C HIS A 164 -18.09 -12.79 -32.18
N ILE A 165 -18.47 -13.35 -31.03
CA ILE A 165 -19.45 -14.44 -30.96
C ILE A 165 -20.79 -13.96 -31.51
N SER A 166 -21.26 -12.79 -31.07
CA SER A 166 -22.56 -12.25 -31.51
C SER A 166 -22.59 -12.00 -33.02
N MET A 167 -21.55 -11.41 -33.60
CA MET A 167 -21.42 -11.21 -35.03
C MET A 167 -21.37 -12.55 -35.81
N ALA A 168 -20.61 -13.52 -35.32
CA ALA A 168 -20.51 -14.82 -35.96
C ALA A 168 -21.86 -15.57 -35.94
N VAL A 169 -22.63 -15.47 -34.85
CA VAL A 169 -24.00 -16.03 -34.75
C VAL A 169 -24.94 -15.29 -35.68
N GLN A 170 -24.87 -13.96 -35.76
CA GLN A 170 -25.71 -13.19 -36.68
C GLN A 170 -25.45 -13.58 -38.15
N ASN A 171 -24.16 -13.68 -38.52
CA ASN A 171 -23.78 -14.13 -39.87
C ASN A 171 -24.28 -15.55 -40.19
N LEU A 172 -24.26 -16.45 -39.17
CA LEU A 172 -24.82 -17.80 -39.29
C LEU A 172 -26.35 -17.82 -39.56
N LEU A 173 -27.07 -16.86 -38.97
CA LEU A 173 -28.53 -16.73 -39.11
C LEU A 173 -28.94 -16.07 -40.42
N GLU A 174 -28.17 -15.08 -40.89
CA GLU A 174 -28.50 -14.31 -42.12
C GLU A 174 -28.03 -15.04 -43.39
N GLU A 175 -26.80 -15.53 -43.41
CA GLU A 175 -26.22 -16.29 -44.53
C GLU A 175 -25.38 -17.45 -43.98
N PRO A 176 -25.90 -18.71 -44.02
CA PRO A 176 -25.16 -19.86 -43.48
C PRO A 176 -24.04 -20.34 -44.42
N LYS A 177 -23.19 -19.43 -44.87
CA LYS A 177 -21.95 -19.73 -45.57
C LYS A 177 -20.83 -19.94 -44.55
N ASP A 178 -19.96 -20.89 -44.82
CA ASP A 178 -18.76 -21.16 -44.01
C ASP A 178 -19.04 -21.53 -42.53
N ILE A 179 -20.05 -22.34 -42.29
CA ILE A 179 -20.50 -22.77 -40.93
C ILE A 179 -19.34 -23.27 -40.08
N LYS A 180 -18.38 -24.01 -40.66
CA LYS A 180 -17.21 -24.53 -39.94
C LYS A 180 -16.29 -23.40 -39.46
N GLU A 181 -16.08 -22.38 -40.26
CA GLU A 181 -15.22 -21.23 -39.93
C GLU A 181 -15.88 -20.36 -38.86
N LEU A 182 -17.16 -20.07 -38.99
CA LEU A 182 -17.95 -19.33 -37.99
C LEU A 182 -18.02 -20.08 -36.66
N ALA A 183 -18.29 -21.40 -36.69
CA ALA A 183 -18.28 -22.23 -35.47
C ALA A 183 -16.88 -22.26 -34.82
N SER A 184 -15.80 -22.32 -35.61
CA SER A 184 -14.45 -22.26 -35.11
C SER A 184 -14.12 -20.89 -34.50
N SER A 185 -14.64 -19.80 -35.07
CA SER A 185 -14.50 -18.44 -34.54
C SER A 185 -15.21 -18.30 -33.19
N ILE A 186 -16.46 -18.79 -33.10
CA ILE A 186 -17.23 -18.80 -31.84
C ILE A 186 -16.46 -19.59 -30.77
N LYS A 187 -15.96 -20.78 -31.10
CA LYS A 187 -15.22 -21.64 -30.19
C LYS A 187 -13.96 -20.93 -29.68
N ARG A 188 -13.21 -20.26 -30.54
CA ARG A 188 -11.99 -19.49 -30.13
C ARG A 188 -12.33 -18.34 -29.19
N SER A 189 -13.35 -17.53 -29.54
CA SER A 189 -13.77 -16.41 -28.71
C SER A 189 -14.32 -16.87 -27.35
N ALA A 190 -15.03 -17.98 -27.30
CA ALA A 190 -15.49 -18.56 -26.04
C ALA A 190 -14.32 -19.07 -25.18
N ALA A 191 -13.32 -19.72 -25.77
CA ALA A 191 -12.12 -20.17 -25.07
C ALA A 191 -11.30 -18.99 -24.55
N GLU A 192 -11.19 -17.90 -25.32
CA GLU A 192 -10.55 -16.65 -24.89
C GLU A 192 -11.26 -16.03 -23.69
N MET A 193 -12.60 -15.98 -23.69
CA MET A 193 -13.37 -15.49 -22.52
C MET A 193 -13.16 -16.34 -21.28
N LEU A 194 -13.19 -17.67 -21.40
CA LEU A 194 -12.97 -18.58 -20.28
C LEU A 194 -11.59 -18.35 -19.67
N ARG A 195 -10.56 -18.22 -20.51
CA ARG A 195 -9.21 -17.92 -20.06
C ARG A 195 -9.11 -16.58 -19.32
N LEU A 196 -9.74 -15.52 -19.84
CA LEU A 196 -9.78 -14.22 -19.17
C LEU A 196 -10.44 -14.30 -17.79
N ILE A 197 -11.51 -15.10 -17.66
CA ILE A 197 -12.18 -15.33 -16.37
C ILE A 197 -11.26 -16.10 -15.40
N GLU A 198 -10.57 -17.14 -15.88
CA GLU A 198 -9.62 -17.91 -15.07
C GLU A 198 -8.45 -17.03 -14.60
N ASP A 199 -7.88 -16.20 -15.46
CA ASP A 199 -6.84 -15.24 -15.14
C ASP A 199 -7.29 -14.26 -14.05
N LEU A 200 -8.53 -13.77 -14.12
CA LEU A 200 -9.13 -12.90 -13.13
C LEU A 200 -9.28 -13.59 -11.76
N LEU A 201 -9.78 -14.82 -11.77
CA LEU A 201 -9.94 -15.62 -10.55
C LEU A 201 -8.59 -15.94 -9.92
N ASP A 202 -7.56 -16.19 -10.72
CA ASP A 202 -6.20 -16.41 -10.22
C ASP A 202 -5.65 -15.15 -9.56
N VAL A 203 -5.81 -13.97 -10.18
CA VAL A 203 -5.40 -12.68 -9.59
C VAL A 203 -6.09 -12.45 -8.23
N GLU A 204 -7.39 -12.72 -8.13
CA GLU A 204 -8.13 -12.57 -6.87
C GLU A 204 -7.67 -13.59 -5.81
N ARG A 205 -7.44 -14.85 -6.19
CA ARG A 205 -6.92 -15.88 -5.27
C ARG A 205 -5.55 -15.53 -4.73
N ILE A 206 -4.67 -15.02 -5.59
CA ILE A 206 -3.33 -14.55 -5.21
C ILE A 206 -3.43 -13.35 -4.25
N ALA A 207 -4.28 -12.36 -4.56
CA ALA A 207 -4.44 -11.14 -3.77
C ALA A 207 -4.89 -11.41 -2.32
N VAL A 208 -5.68 -12.47 -2.10
CA VAL A 208 -6.17 -12.88 -0.77
C VAL A 208 -5.35 -14.02 -0.15
N GLY A 209 -4.21 -14.41 -0.75
CA GLY A 209 -3.35 -15.49 -0.26
C GLY A 209 -4.03 -16.87 -0.22
N LYS A 210 -4.99 -17.11 -1.11
CA LYS A 210 -5.77 -18.36 -1.20
C LYS A 210 -5.40 -19.24 -2.38
N LEU A 211 -4.29 -18.95 -3.05
CA LEU A 211 -3.78 -19.82 -4.09
C LEU A 211 -3.27 -21.11 -3.46
N THR A 212 -3.89 -22.24 -3.83
CA THR A 212 -3.43 -23.58 -3.44
C THR A 212 -2.71 -24.21 -4.62
N LEU A 213 -1.49 -24.67 -4.40
CA LEU A 213 -0.70 -25.38 -5.40
C LEU A 213 -0.67 -26.89 -5.09
N HIS A 214 -0.78 -27.69 -6.13
CA HIS A 214 -0.67 -29.15 -6.06
C HIS A 214 0.73 -29.55 -6.52
N TYR A 215 1.62 -29.76 -5.55
CA TYR A 215 3.01 -30.08 -5.82
C TYR A 215 3.19 -31.56 -6.11
N GLU A 216 3.66 -31.86 -7.32
CA GLU A 216 4.05 -33.19 -7.77
C GLU A 216 5.43 -33.15 -8.44
N GLU A 217 6.09 -34.31 -8.57
CA GLU A 217 7.37 -34.42 -9.24
C GLU A 217 7.20 -34.52 -10.76
N HIS A 218 7.80 -33.61 -11.51
CA HIS A 218 7.70 -33.57 -12.98
C HIS A 218 9.07 -33.36 -13.65
N ASP A 219 9.24 -33.92 -14.83
CA ASP A 219 10.35 -33.60 -15.72
C ASP A 219 10.07 -32.28 -16.45
N VAL A 220 10.95 -31.31 -16.27
CA VAL A 220 10.83 -29.98 -16.90
C VAL A 220 10.85 -30.10 -18.42
N SER A 221 11.63 -31.03 -18.97
CA SER A 221 11.74 -31.23 -20.42
C SER A 221 10.42 -31.69 -21.03
N GLU A 222 9.65 -32.52 -20.32
CA GLU A 222 8.31 -32.96 -20.76
C GLU A 222 7.31 -31.79 -20.73
N ILE A 223 7.34 -30.98 -19.67
CA ILE A 223 6.48 -29.80 -19.56
C ILE A 223 6.74 -28.83 -20.72
N ILE A 224 8.03 -28.54 -21.03
CA ILE A 224 8.40 -27.66 -22.13
C ILE A 224 7.92 -28.22 -23.49
N LYS A 225 8.15 -29.51 -23.75
CA LYS A 225 7.72 -30.14 -25.00
C LYS A 225 6.22 -30.01 -25.19
N GLN A 226 5.44 -30.29 -24.15
CA GLN A 226 3.98 -30.18 -24.22
C GLN A 226 3.53 -28.73 -24.45
N ALA A 227 4.12 -27.74 -23.77
CA ALA A 227 3.75 -26.34 -23.94
C ALA A 227 4.04 -25.87 -25.39
N VAL A 228 5.15 -26.32 -25.97
CA VAL A 228 5.49 -26.04 -27.37
C VAL A 228 4.52 -26.74 -28.33
N GLU A 229 4.18 -28.00 -28.09
CA GLU A 229 3.22 -28.76 -28.91
C GLU A 229 1.83 -28.09 -28.93
N GLU A 230 1.34 -27.66 -27.78
CA GLU A 230 0.03 -26.98 -27.63
C GLU A 230 -0.03 -25.67 -28.44
N LEU A 231 1.07 -24.93 -28.54
CA LEU A 231 1.11 -23.63 -29.21
C LEU A 231 1.69 -23.67 -30.62
N GLN A 232 2.13 -24.85 -31.08
CA GLN A 232 2.71 -25.03 -32.41
C GLN A 232 1.77 -24.58 -33.54
N ALA A 233 0.48 -24.92 -33.47
CA ALA A 233 -0.49 -24.53 -34.47
C ALA A 233 -0.65 -22.99 -34.57
N ALA A 234 -0.61 -22.28 -33.45
CA ALA A 234 -0.71 -20.83 -33.41
C ALA A 234 0.55 -20.17 -34.01
N ALA A 235 1.74 -20.70 -33.72
CA ALA A 235 3.00 -20.22 -34.29
C ALA A 235 3.03 -20.42 -35.81
N VAL A 236 2.65 -21.62 -36.30
CA VAL A 236 2.58 -21.94 -37.72
C VAL A 236 1.57 -21.05 -38.46
N ALA A 237 0.40 -20.79 -37.87
CA ALA A 237 -0.62 -19.91 -38.46
C ALA A 237 -0.10 -18.46 -38.65
N LYS A 238 0.86 -18.02 -37.82
CA LYS A 238 1.53 -16.73 -37.95
C LYS A 238 2.80 -16.78 -38.79
N GLY A 239 3.21 -17.96 -39.27
CA GLY A 239 4.47 -18.15 -40.02
C GLY A 239 5.72 -18.02 -39.16
N ILE A 240 5.66 -18.39 -37.88
CA ILE A 240 6.73 -18.35 -36.90
C ILE A 240 7.28 -19.78 -36.69
N THR A 241 8.57 -19.91 -36.55
CA THR A 241 9.20 -21.17 -36.14
C THR A 241 9.26 -21.23 -34.63
N LEU A 242 8.59 -22.22 -34.02
CA LEU A 242 8.60 -22.46 -32.57
C LEU A 242 9.31 -23.79 -32.30
N GLU A 243 10.36 -23.76 -31.51
CA GLU A 243 11.18 -24.94 -31.23
C GLU A 243 11.40 -25.12 -29.73
N ALA A 244 11.35 -26.37 -29.27
CA ALA A 244 11.86 -26.76 -27.95
C ALA A 244 13.29 -27.25 -28.10
N LYS A 245 14.22 -26.63 -27.36
CA LYS A 245 15.64 -27.05 -27.28
C LYS A 245 16.04 -27.31 -25.82
N PRO A 246 15.34 -28.23 -25.12
CA PRO A 246 15.76 -28.58 -23.78
C PRO A 246 17.17 -29.24 -23.88
N GLN A 247 18.06 -28.89 -22.95
CA GLN A 247 19.27 -29.67 -22.75
C GLN A 247 18.90 -31.09 -22.31
N ASP A 248 19.72 -32.08 -22.59
CA ASP A 248 19.38 -33.51 -22.39
C ASP A 248 18.93 -33.89 -21.00
N VAL A 249 19.28 -33.13 -19.97
CA VAL A 249 18.81 -33.34 -18.58
C VAL A 249 18.58 -32.02 -17.88
N CYS A 250 17.37 -31.42 -18.01
CA CYS A 250 17.01 -30.25 -17.22
C CYS A 250 16.75 -30.62 -15.75
N GLY A 251 16.22 -31.80 -15.49
CA GLY A 251 16.00 -32.34 -14.15
C GLY A 251 14.53 -32.38 -13.75
N TYR A 252 14.32 -32.95 -12.55
CA TYR A 252 13.00 -33.07 -11.94
C TYR A 252 12.77 -31.93 -10.96
N VAL A 253 11.57 -31.34 -11.00
CA VAL A 253 11.10 -30.29 -10.11
C VAL A 253 9.87 -30.78 -9.34
N ILE A 254 9.70 -30.26 -8.14
CA ILE A 254 8.45 -30.45 -7.40
C ILE A 254 7.61 -29.18 -7.64
N CYS A 255 6.59 -29.29 -8.48
CA CYS A 255 5.79 -28.14 -8.88
C CYS A 255 4.32 -28.53 -9.14
N ASP A 256 3.48 -27.51 -9.19
CA ASP A 256 2.15 -27.65 -9.79
C ASP A 256 2.29 -27.54 -11.32
N ARG A 257 2.18 -28.68 -12.01
CA ARG A 257 2.35 -28.79 -13.45
C ARG A 257 1.42 -27.86 -14.22
N SER A 258 0.18 -27.74 -13.78
CA SER A 258 -0.83 -26.90 -14.45
C SER A 258 -0.43 -25.41 -14.41
N ARG A 259 0.11 -24.97 -13.29
CA ARG A 259 0.59 -23.61 -13.09
C ARG A 259 1.89 -23.32 -13.84
N VAL A 260 2.81 -24.27 -13.90
CA VAL A 260 4.03 -24.13 -14.73
C VAL A 260 3.68 -24.13 -16.23
N MET A 261 2.71 -24.94 -16.65
CA MET A 261 2.15 -24.90 -18.02
C MET A 261 1.56 -23.51 -18.33
N GLN A 262 0.78 -22.92 -17.39
CA GLN A 262 0.23 -21.57 -17.50
C GLN A 262 1.32 -20.51 -17.65
N VAL A 263 2.41 -20.61 -16.88
CA VAL A 263 3.59 -19.72 -17.05
C VAL A 263 4.18 -19.82 -18.45
N LEU A 264 4.46 -21.05 -18.91
CA LEU A 264 5.00 -21.28 -20.25
C LEU A 264 4.08 -20.78 -21.35
N SER A 265 2.79 -21.07 -21.25
CA SER A 265 1.80 -20.61 -22.23
C SER A 265 1.76 -19.08 -22.29
N ASN A 266 1.76 -18.38 -21.16
CA ASN A 266 1.80 -16.93 -21.12
C ASN A 266 3.05 -16.34 -21.76
N LEU A 267 4.22 -16.95 -21.54
CA LEU A 267 5.48 -16.48 -22.13
C LEU A 267 5.54 -16.77 -23.64
N ILE A 268 5.16 -17.97 -24.04
CA ILE A 268 5.21 -18.38 -25.48
C ILE A 268 4.15 -17.61 -26.30
N GLU A 269 2.94 -17.40 -25.78
CA GLU A 269 1.92 -16.60 -26.45
C GLU A 269 2.33 -15.15 -26.61
N ASN A 270 3.02 -14.56 -25.61
CA ASN A 270 3.60 -13.23 -25.74
C ASN A 270 4.68 -13.23 -26.82
N ALA A 271 5.55 -14.22 -26.83
CA ALA A 271 6.56 -14.36 -27.89
C ALA A 271 5.89 -14.47 -29.29
N ILE A 272 4.86 -15.30 -29.44
CA ILE A 272 4.10 -15.40 -30.70
C ILE A 272 3.45 -14.06 -31.07
N LYS A 273 2.89 -13.35 -30.09
CA LYS A 273 2.22 -12.06 -30.30
C LYS A 273 3.19 -11.01 -30.89
N PHE A 274 4.38 -10.88 -30.33
CA PHE A 274 5.33 -9.81 -30.64
C PHE A 274 6.41 -10.19 -31.68
N THR A 275 6.50 -11.46 -32.07
CA THR A 275 7.42 -11.89 -33.13
C THR A 275 6.73 -11.71 -34.50
N PRO A 276 7.36 -11.07 -35.49
CA PRO A 276 6.82 -10.96 -36.84
C PRO A 276 6.85 -12.31 -37.56
N ALA A 277 6.13 -12.40 -38.68
CA ALA A 277 6.19 -13.57 -39.57
C ALA A 277 7.61 -13.83 -40.01
N LYS A 278 7.99 -15.12 -40.14
CA LYS A 278 9.35 -15.64 -40.38
C LYS A 278 10.32 -15.48 -39.20
N GLY A 279 9.86 -15.01 -38.05
CA GLY A 279 10.66 -15.00 -36.84
C GLY A 279 10.76 -16.37 -36.18
N GLN A 280 11.54 -16.42 -35.10
CA GLN A 280 11.84 -17.66 -34.39
C GLN A 280 11.55 -17.48 -32.88
N ILE A 281 11.03 -18.55 -32.27
CA ILE A 281 10.87 -18.66 -30.83
C ILE A 281 11.54 -19.96 -30.39
N CYS A 282 12.39 -19.88 -29.37
CA CYS A 282 13.10 -21.01 -28.81
C CYS A 282 12.82 -21.14 -27.33
N VAL A 283 12.34 -22.31 -26.91
CA VAL A 283 12.16 -22.63 -25.50
C VAL A 283 13.24 -23.59 -25.06
N SER A 284 14.05 -23.21 -24.08
CA SER A 284 15.16 -23.99 -23.58
C SER A 284 15.18 -24.08 -22.08
N CYS A 285 15.93 -25.03 -21.54
CA CYS A 285 16.20 -25.11 -20.11
C CYS A 285 17.65 -25.48 -19.84
N GLN A 286 18.13 -25.01 -18.67
CA GLN A 286 19.48 -25.34 -18.19
C GLN A 286 19.51 -25.37 -16.66
N ARG A 287 20.44 -26.14 -16.10
CA ARG A 287 20.68 -26.09 -14.66
C ARG A 287 21.42 -24.83 -14.27
N THR A 288 21.01 -24.21 -13.20
CA THR A 288 21.59 -22.94 -12.73
C THR A 288 21.57 -22.87 -11.19
N GLY A 289 22.00 -21.75 -10.66
CA GLY A 289 22.04 -21.53 -9.22
C GLY A 289 23.24 -22.16 -8.52
N PRO A 290 23.39 -21.91 -7.20
CA PRO A 290 24.45 -22.52 -6.40
C PRO A 290 24.37 -24.05 -6.48
N GLU A 291 25.47 -24.72 -6.85
CA GLU A 291 25.55 -26.17 -6.97
C GLU A 291 24.54 -26.79 -7.98
N GLY A 292 24.00 -25.99 -8.94
CA GLY A 292 23.01 -26.48 -9.91
C GLY A 292 21.70 -26.93 -9.32
N LYS A 293 21.25 -26.27 -8.24
CA LYS A 293 20.01 -26.62 -7.52
C LYS A 293 18.75 -26.03 -8.10
N GLU A 294 18.86 -25.23 -9.14
CA GLU A 294 17.71 -24.62 -9.86
C GLU A 294 17.74 -25.06 -11.32
N VAL A 295 16.57 -25.13 -11.93
CA VAL A 295 16.47 -25.15 -13.40
C VAL A 295 15.98 -23.80 -13.85
N GLN A 296 16.66 -23.21 -14.81
CA GLN A 296 16.24 -22.03 -15.53
C GLN A 296 15.59 -22.44 -16.83
N VAL A 297 14.38 -21.97 -17.06
CA VAL A 297 13.68 -22.08 -18.33
C VAL A 297 13.73 -20.74 -19.03
N SER A 298 13.98 -20.74 -20.32
CA SER A 298 14.14 -19.54 -21.14
C SER A 298 13.25 -19.62 -22.37
N VAL A 299 12.46 -18.57 -22.62
CA VAL A 299 11.66 -18.38 -23.83
C VAL A 299 12.28 -17.19 -24.58
N SER A 300 12.97 -17.47 -25.68
CA SER A 300 13.62 -16.45 -26.49
C SER A 300 12.85 -16.24 -27.79
N ASP A 301 12.65 -14.99 -28.16
CA ASP A 301 11.98 -14.56 -29.38
C ASP A 301 12.84 -13.60 -30.20
N THR A 302 12.61 -13.54 -31.51
CA THR A 302 13.21 -12.57 -32.43
C THR A 302 12.24 -11.45 -32.78
N GLY A 303 11.48 -10.99 -31.80
CA GLY A 303 10.49 -9.94 -31.95
C GLY A 303 11.07 -8.53 -31.90
N GLU A 304 10.21 -7.56 -31.67
CA GLU A 304 10.57 -6.14 -31.62
C GLU A 304 11.42 -5.73 -30.40
N GLY A 305 11.49 -6.59 -29.39
CA GLY A 305 12.16 -6.30 -28.14
C GLY A 305 11.40 -5.31 -27.27
N ILE A 306 11.96 -5.01 -26.09
CA ILE A 306 11.34 -4.19 -25.06
C ILE A 306 12.24 -3.00 -24.75
N ALA A 307 11.66 -1.80 -24.74
CA ALA A 307 12.39 -0.59 -24.35
C ALA A 307 12.83 -0.66 -22.88
N PRO A 308 14.06 -0.21 -22.55
CA PRO A 308 14.63 -0.34 -21.19
C PRO A 308 13.74 0.24 -20.08
N GLU A 309 13.03 1.32 -20.38
CA GLU A 309 12.14 1.99 -19.43
C GLU A 309 10.96 1.10 -19.03
N LYS A 310 10.53 0.20 -19.91
CA LYS A 310 9.39 -0.70 -19.72
C LYS A 310 9.75 -2.02 -19.05
N ILE A 311 11.02 -2.44 -19.10
CA ILE A 311 11.46 -3.70 -18.50
C ILE A 311 11.06 -3.83 -17.03
N LYS A 312 11.07 -2.73 -16.27
CA LYS A 312 10.73 -2.73 -14.84
C LYS A 312 9.24 -2.93 -14.57
N THR A 313 8.40 -2.56 -15.50
CA THR A 313 6.93 -2.51 -15.29
C THR A 313 6.17 -3.61 -16.03
N ILE A 314 6.80 -4.37 -16.96
CA ILE A 314 6.10 -5.40 -17.74
C ILE A 314 5.46 -6.53 -16.91
N PHE A 315 5.95 -6.74 -15.68
CA PHE A 315 5.40 -7.71 -14.73
C PHE A 315 4.38 -7.11 -13.77
N GLU A 316 4.06 -5.83 -13.91
CA GLU A 316 3.01 -5.18 -13.12
C GLU A 316 1.63 -5.50 -13.72
N ARG A 317 0.59 -5.42 -12.89
CA ARG A 317 -0.78 -5.62 -13.34
C ARG A 317 -1.13 -4.60 -14.42
N PHE A 318 -1.78 -5.04 -15.51
CA PHE A 318 -2.25 -4.20 -16.60
C PHE A 318 -1.16 -3.49 -17.39
N SER A 319 0.08 -3.95 -17.27
CA SER A 319 1.18 -3.41 -18.05
C SER A 319 1.03 -3.77 -19.53
N GLN A 320 0.95 -2.74 -20.38
CA GLN A 320 0.90 -2.88 -21.84
C GLN A 320 2.00 -2.04 -22.46
N ILE A 321 2.75 -2.65 -23.40
CA ILE A 321 3.88 -1.99 -24.05
C ILE A 321 3.41 -0.89 -25.03
N HIS A 322 2.26 -1.09 -25.68
CA HIS A 322 1.68 -0.12 -26.61
C HIS A 322 0.21 0.16 -26.28
N ASN A 323 -0.12 1.43 -26.03
CA ASN A 323 -1.50 1.89 -25.77
C ASN A 323 -2.47 1.66 -26.95
N GLN A 324 -1.95 1.35 -28.14
CA GLN A 324 -2.75 1.14 -29.36
C GLN A 324 -2.98 -0.33 -29.70
N ASP A 325 -2.18 -1.25 -29.16
CA ASP A 325 -2.32 -2.69 -29.43
C ASP A 325 -3.07 -3.37 -28.26
N ARG A 326 -4.38 -3.12 -28.21
CA ARG A 326 -5.32 -3.58 -27.17
C ARG A 326 -5.59 -5.07 -27.20
N ARG A 327 -4.62 -5.92 -27.51
CA ARG A 327 -4.77 -7.37 -27.52
C ARG A 327 -4.36 -7.96 -26.18
N GLY A 328 -5.30 -7.99 -25.23
CA GLY A 328 -5.17 -8.66 -23.92
C GLY A 328 -5.02 -7.70 -22.73
N ILE A 329 -5.50 -8.15 -21.57
CA ILE A 329 -5.66 -7.37 -20.32
C ILE A 329 -4.30 -6.94 -19.70
N GLY A 330 -3.16 -7.50 -20.12
CA GLY A 330 -1.86 -7.28 -19.47
C GLY A 330 -1.73 -8.01 -18.13
N LEU A 331 -2.43 -9.12 -17.95
CA LEU A 331 -2.37 -9.96 -16.75
C LEU A 331 -1.41 -11.16 -16.91
N GLY A 332 -1.17 -11.65 -18.11
CA GLY A 332 -0.42 -12.89 -18.33
C GLY A 332 0.99 -12.88 -17.71
N LEU A 333 1.77 -11.80 -17.90
CA LEU A 333 3.10 -11.69 -17.29
C LEU A 333 3.05 -11.52 -15.78
N TYR A 334 2.06 -10.79 -15.27
CA TYR A 334 1.84 -10.66 -13.82
C TYR A 334 1.50 -12.01 -13.20
N ILE A 335 0.58 -12.78 -13.81
CA ILE A 335 0.21 -14.13 -13.35
C ILE A 335 1.43 -15.06 -13.43
N ALA A 336 2.19 -15.03 -14.53
CA ALA A 336 3.40 -15.81 -14.66
C ALA A 336 4.39 -15.51 -13.54
N LYS A 337 4.59 -14.23 -13.18
CA LYS A 337 5.44 -13.83 -12.06
C LYS A 337 4.93 -14.40 -10.75
N MET A 338 3.66 -14.22 -10.44
CA MET A 338 3.09 -14.71 -9.18
C MET A 338 3.20 -16.23 -9.07
N MET A 339 2.90 -16.97 -10.15
CA MET A 339 3.02 -18.43 -10.16
C MET A 339 4.46 -18.90 -9.95
N VAL A 340 5.44 -18.21 -10.54
CA VAL A 340 6.86 -18.53 -10.35
C VAL A 340 7.30 -18.21 -8.91
N GLU A 341 6.88 -17.09 -8.34
CA GLU A 341 7.22 -16.69 -6.99
C GLU A 341 6.59 -17.64 -5.94
N GLU A 342 5.39 -18.16 -6.18
CA GLU A 342 4.75 -19.20 -5.35
C GLU A 342 5.50 -20.56 -5.45
N HIS A 343 6.26 -20.81 -6.50
CA HIS A 343 7.14 -21.97 -6.68
C HIS A 343 8.58 -21.73 -6.20
N PRO A 344 8.83 -20.90 -5.20
CA PRO A 344 10.10 -20.25 -4.80
C PRO A 344 11.12 -20.06 -5.94
N GLY A 345 10.61 -19.61 -7.11
CA GLY A 345 11.40 -19.27 -8.28
C GLY A 345 11.60 -17.77 -8.48
N ARG A 346 12.26 -17.43 -9.56
CA ARG A 346 12.47 -16.04 -10.01
C ARG A 346 12.12 -15.93 -11.47
N ILE A 347 11.55 -14.78 -11.90
CA ILE A 347 11.27 -14.47 -13.30
C ILE A 347 11.89 -13.13 -13.67
N TRP A 348 12.48 -13.04 -14.86
CA TRP A 348 13.03 -11.79 -15.39
C TRP A 348 13.05 -11.84 -16.92
N VAL A 349 13.44 -10.73 -17.54
CA VAL A 349 13.58 -10.59 -18.98
C VAL A 349 14.91 -9.92 -19.33
N GLU A 350 15.51 -10.37 -20.40
CA GLU A 350 16.63 -9.74 -21.09
C GLU A 350 16.13 -9.36 -22.49
N SER A 351 16.19 -8.08 -22.83
CA SER A 351 15.64 -7.62 -24.11
C SER A 351 16.36 -6.38 -24.59
N LYS A 352 16.45 -6.27 -25.91
CA LYS A 352 16.95 -5.08 -26.59
C LYS A 352 16.00 -4.74 -27.74
N LEU A 353 15.63 -3.48 -27.81
CA LEU A 353 14.72 -3.00 -28.85
C LEU A 353 15.26 -3.31 -30.26
N GLY A 354 14.46 -3.98 -31.09
CA GLY A 354 14.83 -4.43 -32.44
C GLY A 354 15.59 -5.76 -32.51
N GLU A 355 15.95 -6.37 -31.37
CA GLU A 355 16.73 -7.63 -31.35
C GLU A 355 15.94 -8.81 -30.73
N GLY A 356 14.76 -8.55 -30.17
CA GLY A 356 13.93 -9.55 -29.52
C GLY A 356 14.05 -9.55 -28.00
N SER A 357 13.44 -10.56 -27.36
CA SER A 357 13.41 -10.71 -25.91
C SER A 357 13.70 -12.15 -25.50
N THR A 358 14.25 -12.31 -24.31
CA THR A 358 14.37 -13.61 -23.65
C THR A 358 13.80 -13.51 -22.25
N PHE A 359 12.69 -14.17 -22.04
CA PHE A 359 12.10 -14.32 -20.72
C PHE A 359 12.66 -15.54 -20.03
N HIS A 360 13.04 -15.38 -18.78
CA HIS A 360 13.63 -16.43 -17.97
C HIS A 360 12.81 -16.62 -16.70
N PHE A 361 12.65 -17.87 -16.28
CA PHE A 361 12.21 -18.17 -14.92
C PHE A 361 12.97 -19.35 -14.35
N THR A 362 13.06 -19.42 -13.02
CA THR A 362 13.69 -20.55 -12.33
C THR A 362 12.69 -21.32 -11.51
N LEU A 363 12.94 -22.63 -11.36
CA LEU A 363 12.25 -23.50 -10.43
C LEU A 363 13.32 -24.25 -9.61
N PRO A 364 13.11 -24.48 -8.30
CA PRO A 364 14.03 -25.29 -7.51
C PRO A 364 14.00 -26.75 -7.98
N LEU A 365 15.17 -27.28 -8.23
CA LEU A 365 15.33 -28.71 -8.49
C LEU A 365 15.14 -29.47 -7.19
N ARG A 366 14.63 -30.67 -7.29
CA ARG A 366 14.57 -31.61 -6.15
C ARG A 366 16.00 -31.81 -5.63
N SER A 367 16.28 -31.38 -4.40
CA SER A 367 17.53 -31.64 -3.72
C SER A 367 17.67 -33.14 -3.44
N GLY A 368 18.53 -33.81 -4.21
CA GLY A 368 19.17 -35.06 -3.84
C GLY A 368 18.30 -36.25 -3.43
N ALA A 369 17.92 -37.07 -4.40
CA ALA A 369 18.07 -38.51 -4.33
C ALA A 369 18.05 -39.02 -5.79
N ILE A 370 19.17 -39.53 -6.23
CA ILE A 370 19.19 -40.46 -7.34
C ILE A 370 18.22 -41.57 -6.94
N ARG A 371 17.03 -41.60 -7.58
CA ARG A 371 16.18 -42.78 -7.47
C ARG A 371 16.97 -43.92 -8.07
N GLU A 372 17.57 -44.78 -7.24
CA GLU A 372 17.84 -46.12 -7.67
C GLU A 372 16.54 -46.66 -8.29
N ALA A 373 16.64 -47.08 -9.55
CA ALA A 373 15.57 -47.68 -10.29
C ALA A 373 14.96 -48.81 -9.39
N LYS A 374 13.67 -48.71 -9.06
CA LYS A 374 12.96 -49.84 -8.48
C LYS A 374 13.10 -51.01 -9.43
N PRO A 375 13.61 -52.16 -8.97
CA PRO A 375 13.58 -53.37 -9.80
C PRO A 375 12.12 -53.72 -10.08
N GLN A 376 11.83 -53.88 -11.36
CA GLN A 376 10.53 -54.44 -11.81
C GLN A 376 10.46 -55.86 -11.25
N HIS A 377 9.45 -56.12 -10.44
CA HIS A 377 8.96 -57.47 -10.13
C HIS A 377 7.66 -57.71 -10.87
#